data_92badc05a30c482438a18904b50a8787
#
_entry.id   92badc05a30c482438a18904b50a8787
#
_cell.length_a   1.000
_cell.length_b   1.000
_cell.length_c   1.000
_cell.angle_alpha   90.00
_cell.angle_beta   90.00
_cell.angle_gamma   90.00
#
_symmetry.space_group_name_H-M   'P 1'
#
loop_
_entity.id
_entity.type
_entity.pdbx_description
1 polymer ?
#
loop_
_entity_poly.entity_id
_entity_poly.type
_entity_poly.pdbx_seq_one_letter_code
_entity_poly.pdbx_strand_id
1 'polypeptide(L)'
;MQADYVADRIALMDVMASYAKGVDERDLDLYRSCFADDVEVVGFSDETFHGADAWTAYVKQALSQFGATQHMLGPQLATINGDTANCRTDVQALHYMKESPDTTLTLWATYLTDMRRIDGAWKITRHELVARGTRIQKDQA
;
A
#
# COMPACT_ATOMS: atom_id res chain seq x y z
N MET A 1 -6.42 -12.98 23.53
CA MET A 1 -5.94 -12.17 24.67
C MET A 1 -5.92 -10.71 24.25
N GLN A 2 -6.41 -9.81 25.11
CA GLN A 2 -6.50 -8.39 24.75
C GLN A 2 -5.13 -7.74 24.55
N ALA A 3 -4.11 -8.14 25.33
CA ALA A 3 -2.76 -7.60 25.15
C ALA A 3 -2.21 -7.95 23.76
N ASP A 4 -2.43 -9.17 23.31
CA ASP A 4 -2.01 -9.61 21.98
C ASP A 4 -2.80 -8.89 20.90
N TYR A 5 -4.09 -8.65 21.11
CA TYR A 5 -4.93 -7.91 20.19
C TYR A 5 -4.42 -6.48 19.95
N VAL A 6 -4.08 -5.77 21.03
CA VAL A 6 -3.55 -4.40 20.91
C VAL A 6 -2.21 -4.41 20.17
N ALA A 7 -1.32 -5.32 20.52
CA ALA A 7 -0.01 -5.45 19.87
C ALA A 7 -0.19 -5.78 18.38
N ASP A 8 -1.10 -6.69 18.06
CA ASP A 8 -1.39 -7.06 16.68
C ASP A 8 -1.98 -5.88 15.88
N ARG A 9 -2.89 -5.11 16.48
CA ARG A 9 -3.46 -3.93 15.84
C ARG A 9 -2.36 -2.92 15.49
N ILE A 10 -1.42 -2.67 16.40
CA ILE A 10 -0.30 -1.78 16.16
C ILE A 10 0.59 -2.34 15.04
N ALA A 11 0.90 -3.63 15.10
CA ALA A 11 1.75 -4.26 14.09
C ALA A 11 1.11 -4.22 12.68
N LEU A 12 -0.22 -4.43 12.59
CA LEU A 12 -0.92 -4.35 11.31
C LEU A 12 -0.93 -2.92 10.75
N MET A 13 -1.06 -1.91 11.61
CA MET A 13 -0.95 -0.51 11.18
C MET A 13 0.48 -0.19 10.73
N ASP A 14 1.49 -0.73 11.41
CA ASP A 14 2.89 -0.52 11.04
C ASP A 14 3.22 -1.10 9.68
N VAL A 15 2.61 -2.22 9.30
CA VAL A 15 2.79 -2.77 7.94
C VAL A 15 2.35 -1.74 6.89
N MET A 16 1.19 -1.13 7.06
CA MET A 16 0.70 -0.14 6.10
C MET A 16 1.48 1.16 6.15
N ALA A 17 1.94 1.59 7.33
CA ALA A 17 2.81 2.75 7.45
C ALA A 17 4.15 2.52 6.74
N SER A 18 4.72 1.33 6.87
CA SER A 18 5.95 0.95 6.17
C SER A 18 5.73 0.86 4.65
N TYR A 19 4.57 0.38 4.24
CA TYR A 19 4.14 0.38 2.83
C TYR A 19 4.18 1.81 2.27
N ALA A 20 3.52 2.75 2.92
CA ALA A 20 3.49 4.14 2.48
C ALA A 20 4.89 4.77 2.47
N LYS A 21 5.66 4.56 3.53
CA LYS A 21 7.03 5.06 3.63
C LYS A 21 7.92 4.49 2.51
N GLY A 22 7.81 3.19 2.26
CA GLY A 22 8.62 2.54 1.24
C GLY A 22 8.37 3.10 -0.16
N VAL A 23 7.10 3.34 -0.50
CA VAL A 23 6.75 3.97 -1.78
C VAL A 23 7.24 5.42 -1.82
N ASP A 24 6.90 6.20 -0.82
CA ASP A 24 7.15 7.65 -0.86
C ASP A 24 8.63 8.00 -0.79
N GLU A 25 9.43 7.20 -0.11
CA GLU A 25 10.88 7.41 -0.01
C GLU A 25 11.67 6.58 -1.02
N ARG A 26 10.99 5.84 -1.90
CA ARG A 26 11.60 4.94 -2.90
C ARG A 26 12.50 3.89 -2.26
N ASP A 27 12.15 3.46 -1.05
CA ASP A 27 12.78 2.35 -0.35
C ASP A 27 12.01 1.07 -0.71
N LEU A 28 12.36 0.49 -1.85
CA LEU A 28 11.62 -0.66 -2.37
C LEU A 28 11.92 -1.94 -1.61
N ASP A 29 13.04 -2.02 -0.90
CA ASP A 29 13.31 -3.13 0.00
C ASP A 29 12.35 -3.11 1.18
N LEU A 30 12.13 -1.94 1.79
CA LEU A 30 11.14 -1.76 2.84
C LEU A 30 9.73 -2.08 2.31
N TYR A 31 9.40 -1.56 1.13
CA TYR A 31 8.09 -1.81 0.51
C TYR A 31 7.85 -3.32 0.32
N ARG A 32 8.81 -4.00 -0.30
CA ARG A 32 8.71 -5.44 -0.52
C ARG A 32 8.56 -6.23 0.78
N SER A 33 9.23 -5.78 1.83
CA SER A 33 9.17 -6.45 3.14
C SER A 33 7.78 -6.50 3.76
N CYS A 34 6.86 -5.67 3.29
CA CYS A 34 5.46 -5.67 3.75
C CYS A 34 4.67 -6.86 3.23
N PHE A 35 5.15 -7.55 2.19
CA PHE A 35 4.41 -8.57 1.47
C PHE A 35 4.95 -9.96 1.73
N ALA A 36 4.03 -10.94 1.76
CA ALA A 36 4.41 -12.34 1.68
C ALA A 36 4.99 -12.61 0.28
N ASP A 37 5.90 -13.60 0.18
CA ASP A 37 6.56 -13.91 -1.08
C ASP A 37 5.55 -14.25 -2.20
N ASP A 38 4.43 -14.87 -1.86
CA ASP A 38 3.39 -15.33 -2.76
C ASP A 38 2.16 -14.41 -2.82
N VAL A 39 2.30 -13.15 -2.48
CA VAL A 39 1.19 -12.20 -2.44
C VAL A 39 0.41 -12.16 -3.77
N GLU A 40 -0.91 -12.03 -3.67
CA GLU A 40 -1.77 -11.74 -4.81
C GLU A 40 -2.21 -10.29 -4.76
N VAL A 41 -2.06 -9.55 -5.87
CA VAL A 41 -2.42 -8.13 -5.94
C VAL A 41 -3.40 -7.90 -7.08
N VAL A 42 -4.51 -7.25 -6.77
CA VAL A 42 -5.59 -6.98 -7.73
C VAL A 42 -6.06 -5.52 -7.64
N GLY A 43 -6.67 -5.04 -8.71
CA GLY A 43 -7.34 -3.74 -8.72
C GLY A 43 -6.48 -2.56 -9.12
N PHE A 44 -5.17 -2.73 -9.32
CA PHE A 44 -4.27 -1.65 -9.75
C PHE A 44 -4.21 -1.51 -11.27
N SER A 45 -4.49 -2.59 -11.98
CA SER A 45 -4.60 -2.62 -13.44
C SER A 45 -5.55 -3.76 -13.81
N ASP A 46 -5.65 -4.08 -15.09
CA ASP A 46 -6.44 -5.23 -15.54
C ASP A 46 -5.77 -6.56 -15.19
N GLU A 47 -4.49 -6.52 -14.86
CA GLU A 47 -3.74 -7.72 -14.48
C GLU A 47 -3.86 -8.02 -12.99
N THR A 48 -3.83 -9.31 -12.65
CA THR A 48 -3.57 -9.78 -11.30
C THR A 48 -2.08 -10.10 -11.19
N PHE A 49 -1.43 -9.57 -10.17
CA PHE A 49 -0.01 -9.84 -9.94
C PHE A 49 0.13 -10.97 -8.91
N HIS A 50 1.05 -11.87 -9.16
CA HIS A 50 1.36 -12.98 -8.28
C HIS A 50 2.83 -12.90 -7.88
N GLY A 51 3.08 -12.80 -6.58
CA GLY A 51 4.42 -12.75 -6.02
C GLY A 51 4.94 -11.36 -5.74
N ALA A 52 5.68 -11.24 -4.65
CA ALA A 52 6.20 -9.96 -4.16
C ALA A 52 7.22 -9.35 -5.13
N ASP A 53 8.04 -10.18 -5.78
CA ASP A 53 9.04 -9.68 -6.73
C ASP A 53 8.40 -9.06 -7.96
N ALA A 54 7.41 -9.74 -8.55
CA ALA A 54 6.69 -9.23 -9.71
C ALA A 54 5.94 -7.94 -9.37
N TRP A 55 5.30 -7.91 -8.21
CA TRP A 55 4.57 -6.73 -7.75
C TRP A 55 5.51 -5.54 -7.51
N THR A 56 6.63 -5.77 -6.82
CA THR A 56 7.60 -4.70 -6.54
C THR A 56 8.20 -4.15 -7.83
N ALA A 57 8.49 -5.01 -8.80
CA ALA A 57 8.99 -4.58 -10.11
C ALA A 57 7.97 -3.69 -10.83
N TYR A 58 6.69 -4.04 -10.80
CA TYR A 58 5.62 -3.22 -11.37
C TYR A 58 5.55 -1.84 -10.70
N VAL A 59 5.57 -1.81 -9.38
CA VAL A 59 5.52 -0.55 -8.61
C VAL A 59 6.72 0.33 -8.93
N LYS A 60 7.91 -0.25 -9.00
CA LYS A 60 9.13 0.49 -9.36
C LYS A 60 8.96 1.19 -10.71
N GLN A 61 8.44 0.48 -11.70
CA GLN A 61 8.22 1.04 -13.02
C GLN A 61 7.15 2.12 -13.00
N ALA A 62 6.03 1.87 -12.30
CA ALA A 62 4.94 2.85 -12.19
C ALA A 62 5.42 4.14 -11.53
N LEU A 63 6.26 4.05 -10.49
CA LEU A 63 6.79 5.20 -9.80
C LEU A 63 7.80 6.00 -10.64
N SER A 64 8.37 5.43 -11.69
CA SER A 64 9.37 6.10 -12.52
C SER A 64 8.83 7.34 -13.24
N GLN A 65 7.51 7.43 -13.42
CA GLN A 65 6.87 8.59 -14.06
C GLN A 65 6.54 9.72 -13.07
N PHE A 66 6.77 9.52 -11.79
CA PHE A 66 6.45 10.50 -10.77
C PHE A 66 7.71 11.03 -10.09
N GLY A 67 7.65 12.30 -9.69
CA GLY A 67 8.57 12.88 -8.74
C GLY A 67 8.14 12.51 -7.32
N ALA A 68 7.95 13.52 -6.46
CA ALA A 68 7.49 13.26 -5.10
C ALA A 68 6.10 12.63 -5.08
N THR A 69 5.91 11.73 -4.14
CA THR A 69 4.59 11.15 -3.84
C THR A 69 4.35 11.15 -2.35
N GLN A 70 3.10 11.19 -1.96
CA GLN A 70 2.73 11.04 -0.56
C GLN A 70 1.45 10.22 -0.45
N HIS A 71 1.55 9.09 0.23
CA HIS A 71 0.42 8.23 0.54
C HIS A 71 -0.05 8.56 1.95
N MET A 72 -1.20 9.22 2.04
CA MET A 72 -1.82 9.54 3.31
C MET A 72 -2.86 8.48 3.63
N LEU A 73 -2.64 7.76 4.73
CA LEU A 73 -3.50 6.65 5.14
C LEU A 73 -4.54 7.14 6.15
N GLY A 74 -5.76 6.64 5.98
CA GLY A 74 -6.80 6.78 6.97
C GLY A 74 -6.67 5.74 8.08
N PRO A 75 -7.57 5.78 9.07
CA PRO A 75 -7.60 4.76 10.11
C PRO A 75 -7.81 3.37 9.54
N GLN A 76 -7.13 2.40 10.14
CA GLN A 76 -7.24 1.00 9.74
C GLN A 76 -8.31 0.29 10.56
N LEU A 77 -9.21 -0.39 9.88
CA LEU A 77 -10.06 -1.41 10.49
C LEU A 77 -9.41 -2.77 10.27
N ALA A 78 -9.45 -3.60 11.30
CA ALA A 78 -8.88 -4.95 11.21
C ALA A 78 -9.78 -5.94 11.93
N THR A 79 -9.99 -7.09 11.31
CA THR A 79 -10.57 -8.27 11.93
C THR A 79 -9.47 -9.31 12.05
N ILE A 80 -9.11 -9.66 13.27
CA ILE A 80 -7.99 -10.56 13.56
C ILE A 80 -8.54 -11.91 14.00
N ASN A 81 -8.02 -12.97 13.40
CA ASN A 81 -8.39 -14.34 13.73
C ASN A 81 -7.11 -15.17 13.84
N GLY A 82 -6.53 -15.20 15.04
CA GLY A 82 -5.27 -15.89 15.29
C GLY A 82 -4.13 -15.26 14.49
N ASP A 83 -3.57 -16.04 13.57
CA ASP A 83 -2.44 -15.63 12.74
C ASP A 83 -2.85 -15.01 11.40
N THR A 84 -4.14 -14.75 11.21
CA THR A 84 -4.66 -14.10 10.00
C THR A 84 -5.44 -12.85 10.36
N ALA A 85 -5.49 -11.89 9.44
CA ALA A 85 -6.26 -10.66 9.60
C ALA A 85 -6.77 -10.17 8.25
N ASN A 86 -7.95 -9.53 8.29
CA ASN A 86 -8.48 -8.80 7.15
C ASN A 86 -8.52 -7.34 7.55
N CYS A 87 -7.91 -6.48 6.72
CA CYS A 87 -7.77 -5.07 7.03
C CYS A 87 -8.36 -4.21 5.92
N ARG A 88 -8.83 -3.04 6.32
CA ARG A 88 -9.32 -2.01 5.42
C ARG A 88 -8.67 -0.68 5.80
N THR A 89 -8.04 -0.02 4.82
CA THR A 89 -7.36 1.25 5.02
C THR A 89 -7.69 2.18 3.86
N ASP A 90 -8.28 3.33 4.13
CA ASP A 90 -8.46 4.34 3.10
C ASP A 90 -7.14 5.03 2.82
N VAL A 91 -6.96 5.47 1.58
CA VAL A 91 -5.74 6.15 1.15
C VAL A 91 -6.07 7.32 0.23
N GLN A 92 -5.33 8.39 0.43
CA GLN A 92 -5.23 9.49 -0.53
C GLN A 92 -3.77 9.56 -0.97
N ALA A 93 -3.54 9.31 -2.25
CA ALA A 93 -2.17 9.24 -2.79
C ALA A 93 -1.95 10.39 -3.76
N LEU A 94 -1.06 11.29 -3.39
CA LEU A 94 -0.66 12.44 -4.20
C LEU A 94 0.60 12.11 -4.96
N HIS A 95 0.60 12.43 -6.26
CA HIS A 95 1.74 12.20 -7.14
C HIS A 95 2.06 13.48 -7.90
N TYR A 96 3.30 13.96 -7.82
CA TYR A 96 3.78 15.02 -8.68
C TYR A 96 4.32 14.39 -9.96
N MET A 97 3.89 14.89 -11.11
CA MET A 97 4.35 14.35 -12.39
C MET A 97 5.82 14.74 -12.62
N LYS A 98 6.65 13.78 -12.97
CA LYS A 98 8.10 14.02 -13.11
C LYS A 98 8.41 15.03 -14.21
N GLU A 99 7.72 14.91 -15.35
CA GLU A 99 7.96 15.77 -16.52
C GLU A 99 7.19 17.09 -16.48
N SER A 100 6.23 17.22 -15.57
CA SER A 100 5.44 18.42 -15.35
C SER A 100 5.27 18.62 -13.84
N PRO A 101 6.30 19.14 -13.15
CA PRO A 101 6.27 19.20 -11.68
C PRO A 101 5.16 20.07 -11.09
N ASP A 102 4.53 20.92 -11.90
CA ASP A 102 3.36 21.71 -11.52
C ASP A 102 2.04 20.94 -11.66
N THR A 103 2.09 19.72 -12.16
CA THR A 103 0.92 18.87 -12.37
C THR A 103 0.93 17.74 -11.35
N THR A 104 -0.22 17.51 -10.71
CA THR A 104 -0.41 16.45 -9.74
C THR A 104 -1.50 15.49 -10.19
N LEU A 105 -1.33 14.23 -9.82
CA LEU A 105 -2.36 13.20 -9.88
C LEU A 105 -2.69 12.78 -8.46
N THR A 106 -3.94 12.88 -8.07
CA THR A 106 -4.42 12.38 -6.77
C THR A 106 -5.33 11.20 -6.99
N LEU A 107 -5.08 10.14 -6.26
CA LEU A 107 -5.91 8.93 -6.23
C LEU A 107 -6.57 8.83 -4.85
N TRP A 108 -7.88 8.66 -4.85
CA TRP A 108 -8.63 8.29 -3.65
C TRP A 108 -9.04 6.83 -3.79
N ALA A 109 -8.71 6.04 -2.79
CA ALA A 109 -8.93 4.61 -2.84
C ALA A 109 -9.09 4.00 -1.46
N THR A 110 -9.49 2.75 -1.45
CA THR A 110 -9.46 1.90 -0.27
C THR A 110 -8.56 0.72 -0.57
N TYR A 111 -7.65 0.43 0.34
CA TYR A 111 -6.88 -0.82 0.34
C TYR A 111 -7.62 -1.86 1.15
N LEU A 112 -7.89 -3.01 0.56
CA LEU A 112 -8.33 -4.21 1.26
C LEU A 112 -7.15 -5.17 1.29
N THR A 113 -6.68 -5.49 2.49
CA THR A 113 -5.50 -6.33 2.65
C THR A 113 -5.81 -7.52 3.53
N ASP A 114 -5.50 -8.71 3.04
CA ASP A 114 -5.42 -9.89 3.88
C ASP A 114 -3.98 -10.03 4.35
N MET A 115 -3.80 -10.30 5.63
CA MET A 115 -2.47 -10.45 6.20
C MET A 115 -2.37 -11.76 6.98
N ARG A 116 -1.17 -12.27 7.06
CA ARG A 116 -0.85 -13.48 7.83
C ARG A 116 0.45 -13.26 8.59
N ARG A 117 0.50 -13.80 9.82
CA ARG A 117 1.75 -13.83 10.59
C ARG A 117 2.65 -14.92 10.02
N ILE A 118 3.82 -14.53 9.55
CA ILE A 118 4.82 -15.42 8.96
C ILE A 118 6.13 -15.18 9.71
N ASP A 119 6.65 -16.20 10.37
CA ASP A 119 7.89 -16.10 11.14
C ASP A 119 7.85 -14.94 12.15
N GLY A 120 6.70 -14.76 12.78
CA GLY A 120 6.51 -13.75 13.82
C GLY A 120 6.18 -12.34 13.31
N ALA A 121 6.11 -12.12 12.00
CA ALA A 121 5.82 -10.83 11.42
C ALA A 121 4.57 -10.88 10.53
N TRP A 122 3.74 -9.84 10.64
CA TRP A 122 2.58 -9.72 9.76
C TRP A 122 3.01 -9.34 8.33
N LYS A 123 2.48 -10.05 7.34
CA LYS A 123 2.76 -9.83 5.92
C LYS A 123 1.46 -9.79 5.14
N ILE A 124 1.40 -8.94 4.11
CA ILE A 124 0.26 -8.86 3.21
C ILE A 124 0.29 -10.08 2.28
N THR A 125 -0.77 -10.88 2.31
CA THR A 125 -0.93 -12.05 1.45
C THR A 125 -1.85 -11.79 0.27
N ARG A 126 -2.75 -10.82 0.39
CA ARG A 126 -3.59 -10.35 -0.71
C ARG A 126 -3.79 -8.85 -0.56
N HIS A 127 -3.64 -8.14 -1.65
CA HIS A 127 -3.75 -6.68 -1.68
C HIS A 127 -4.68 -6.27 -2.81
N GLU A 128 -5.77 -5.61 -2.45
CA GLU A 128 -6.76 -5.14 -3.42
C GLU A 128 -6.91 -3.64 -3.33
N LEU A 129 -6.83 -2.97 -4.48
CA LEU A 129 -7.17 -1.57 -4.60
C LEU A 129 -8.61 -1.42 -5.04
N VAL A 130 -9.40 -0.69 -4.26
CA VAL A 130 -10.74 -0.27 -4.65
C VAL A 130 -10.67 1.23 -4.93
N ALA A 131 -10.49 1.60 -6.19
CA ALA A 131 -10.38 3.00 -6.57
C ALA A 131 -11.72 3.72 -6.38
N ARG A 132 -11.67 4.92 -5.80
CA ARG A 132 -12.84 5.79 -5.66
C ARG A 132 -12.88 6.84 -6.75
N GLY A 133 -11.72 7.35 -7.14
CA GLY A 133 -11.59 8.34 -8.20
C GLY A 133 -10.19 8.91 -8.28
N THR A 134 -9.94 9.63 -9.34
CA THR A 134 -8.67 10.33 -9.56
C THR A 134 -8.93 11.75 -10.01
N ARG A 135 -7.96 12.61 -9.76
CA ARG A 135 -7.97 13.98 -10.27
C ARG A 135 -6.57 14.36 -10.72
N ILE A 136 -6.49 14.95 -11.91
CA ILE A 136 -5.27 15.57 -12.38
C ILE A 136 -5.48 17.08 -12.26
N GLN A 137 -4.54 17.75 -11.63
CA GLN A 137 -4.62 19.19 -11.38
C GLN A 137 -3.30 19.84 -11.73
N LYS A 138 -3.37 20.98 -12.41
CA LYS A 138 -2.21 21.79 -12.72
C LYS A 138 -2.23 23.01 -11.81
N ASP A 139 -1.10 23.25 -11.13
CA ASP A 139 -0.97 24.44 -10.31
C ASP A 139 -1.01 25.66 -11.19
N GLN A 140 -1.67 26.70 -10.71
CA GLN A 140 -1.69 27.99 -11.40
C GLN A 140 -0.54 28.85 -10.92
N ALA A 141 0.12 29.47 -11.86
CA ALA A 141 1.21 30.39 -11.55
C ALA A 141 0.70 31.65 -10.83
#